data_90b4d951fb30242edd533c961c287193
#
_entry.id   90b4d951fb30242edd533c961c287193
#
_cell.length_a   1.000
_cell.length_b   1.000
_cell.length_c   1.000
_cell.angle_alpha   90.00
_cell.angle_beta   90.00
_cell.angle_gamma   90.00
#
_symmetry.space_group_name_H-M   'P 1'
#
loop_
_entity.id
_entity.type
_entity.pdbx_description
1 polymer ?
#
loop_
_entity_poly.entity_id
_entity_poly.type
_entity_poly.pdbx_seq_one_letter_code
_entity_poly.pdbx_strand_id
1 'polypeptide(L)'
;MKVITILEPGKVEITEKEMPEVKEGEALLKILYGGICGSDLGTYRGTFAYASYPRIPGHEFSAQIVEIGENDRGLKPGMIVTCNPYFNCQRCYSCERGLVNCCETNETMGAQRDGAFSEYITMPVERIYDGMGLNPRQLALIEPFCISYHGVSRADIKKGDKVLVIGAGTIGVLAAVAAKAKGGEVYIADIAEEKLQYAYKTFGFAGMIKNDSEESLANSVSQITGEHHGFDVCIEAVGLPSTFQNCMDAAAYGGRIVLIGVGKKNLDFNFTLIQKKELSIFGSRNALKADFKELIELVKCGGIDLEKIVMNKGCADAAKRSEYELEEAAAAFEEFHQYGGSKLKVLIHFSDPSEITEHNR
;
A
#
# COMPACT_ATOMS: atom_id res chain seq x y z
N MET A 1 -11.39 -25.07 -4.90
CA MET A 1 -10.84 -24.12 -3.92
C MET A 1 -11.76 -22.93 -3.73
N LYS A 2 -11.81 -22.38 -2.50
CA LYS A 2 -12.60 -21.17 -2.20
C LYS A 2 -11.92 -19.92 -2.74
N VAL A 3 -12.71 -18.99 -3.26
CA VAL A 3 -12.26 -17.67 -3.70
C VAL A 3 -13.26 -16.60 -3.26
N ILE A 4 -12.77 -15.44 -2.86
CA ILE A 4 -13.60 -14.27 -2.57
C ILE A 4 -13.87 -13.56 -3.88
N THR A 5 -15.14 -13.36 -4.21
CA THR A 5 -15.54 -12.73 -5.47
C THR A 5 -16.45 -11.53 -5.21
N ILE A 6 -16.09 -10.37 -5.76
CA ILE A 6 -17.00 -9.23 -5.86
C ILE A 6 -17.86 -9.48 -7.12
N LEU A 7 -19.12 -9.85 -6.92
CA LEU A 7 -20.04 -10.18 -8.02
C LEU A 7 -20.58 -8.94 -8.73
N GLU A 8 -20.87 -7.91 -7.95
CA GLU A 8 -21.40 -6.61 -8.36
C GLU A 8 -21.16 -5.58 -7.23
N PRO A 9 -21.36 -4.30 -7.44
CA PRO A 9 -21.21 -3.30 -6.37
C PRO A 9 -22.03 -3.66 -5.13
N GLY A 10 -21.38 -3.66 -3.97
CA GLY A 10 -21.97 -4.00 -2.67
C GLY A 10 -22.12 -5.48 -2.40
N LYS A 11 -21.71 -6.37 -3.31
CA LYS A 11 -21.94 -7.81 -3.15
C LYS A 11 -20.64 -8.60 -3.24
N VAL A 12 -20.21 -9.16 -2.09
CA VAL A 12 -19.07 -10.06 -1.96
C VAL A 12 -19.57 -11.44 -1.55
N GLU A 13 -19.14 -12.47 -2.25
CA GLU A 13 -19.45 -13.86 -1.93
C GLU A 13 -18.20 -14.73 -2.01
N ILE A 14 -18.21 -15.84 -1.26
CA ILE A 14 -17.24 -16.91 -1.42
C ILE A 14 -17.79 -17.84 -2.49
N THR A 15 -17.03 -18.01 -3.56
CA THR A 15 -17.36 -18.91 -4.66
C THR A 15 -16.30 -20.01 -4.76
N GLU A 16 -16.57 -21.05 -5.54
CA GLU A 16 -15.63 -22.13 -5.78
C GLU A 16 -15.04 -22.04 -7.18
N LYS A 17 -13.74 -22.29 -7.29
CA LYS A 17 -13.01 -22.47 -8.55
C LYS A 17 -12.19 -23.76 -8.51
N GLU A 18 -11.82 -24.26 -9.67
CA GLU A 18 -10.85 -25.32 -9.81
C GLU A 18 -9.47 -24.87 -9.34
N MET A 19 -8.62 -25.81 -8.94
CA MET A 19 -7.22 -25.51 -8.62
C MET A 19 -6.52 -24.99 -9.88
N PRO A 20 -5.68 -23.92 -9.75
CA PRO A 20 -4.95 -23.42 -10.90
C PRO A 20 -3.86 -24.41 -11.34
N GLU A 21 -3.71 -24.55 -12.65
CA GLU A 21 -2.61 -25.32 -13.23
C GLU A 21 -1.32 -24.52 -13.21
N VAL A 22 -0.25 -25.14 -12.73
CA VAL A 22 1.10 -24.53 -12.69
C VAL A 22 1.72 -24.64 -14.09
N LYS A 23 2.08 -23.49 -14.66
CA LYS A 23 2.78 -23.42 -15.95
C LYS A 23 4.29 -23.37 -15.74
N GLU A 24 5.03 -23.66 -16.78
CA GLU A 24 6.49 -23.49 -16.78
C GLU A 24 6.88 -22.05 -16.36
N GLY A 25 7.80 -21.93 -15.41
CA GLY A 25 8.22 -20.64 -14.84
C GLY A 25 7.29 -20.03 -13.79
N GLU A 26 6.24 -20.78 -13.37
CA GLU A 26 5.33 -20.39 -12.29
C GLU A 26 5.53 -21.27 -11.06
N ALA A 27 5.02 -20.80 -9.94
CA ALA A 27 4.88 -21.56 -8.69
C ALA A 27 3.43 -21.58 -8.24
N LEU A 28 3.00 -22.67 -7.58
CA LEU A 28 1.74 -22.74 -6.84
C LEU A 28 1.95 -22.17 -5.45
N LEU A 29 1.15 -21.20 -5.10
CA LEU A 29 1.18 -20.53 -3.82
C LEU A 29 -0.13 -20.76 -3.06
N LYS A 30 -0.01 -21.13 -1.77
CA LYS A 30 -1.12 -21.15 -0.81
C LYS A 30 -1.17 -19.80 -0.13
N ILE A 31 -2.28 -19.08 -0.23
CA ILE A 31 -2.44 -17.77 0.40
C ILE A 31 -2.59 -17.92 1.92
N LEU A 32 -1.88 -17.07 2.67
CA LEU A 32 -1.93 -17.05 4.13
C LEU A 32 -2.72 -15.83 4.64
N TYR A 33 -2.34 -14.63 4.22
CA TYR A 33 -3.03 -13.39 4.54
C TYR A 33 -3.22 -12.53 3.29
N GLY A 34 -4.36 -11.84 3.22
CA GLY A 34 -4.64 -10.82 2.20
C GLY A 34 -5.05 -9.50 2.84
N GLY A 35 -4.50 -8.38 2.37
CA GLY A 35 -4.87 -7.03 2.78
C GLY A 35 -5.93 -6.42 1.86
N ILE A 36 -7.00 -5.87 2.43
CA ILE A 36 -7.98 -5.12 1.65
C ILE A 36 -7.43 -3.71 1.38
N CYS A 37 -7.28 -3.38 0.10
CA CYS A 37 -6.85 -2.07 -0.37
C CYS A 37 -8.01 -1.10 -0.60
N GLY A 38 -7.72 0.19 -0.64
CA GLY A 38 -8.70 1.20 -1.05
C GLY A 38 -9.24 1.00 -2.47
N SER A 39 -8.48 0.38 -3.38
CA SER A 39 -8.94 0.01 -4.73
C SER A 39 -9.93 -1.16 -4.71
N ASP A 40 -9.74 -2.15 -3.83
CA ASP A 40 -10.69 -3.24 -3.63
C ASP A 40 -12.02 -2.71 -3.09
N LEU A 41 -11.97 -1.78 -2.11
CA LEU A 41 -13.15 -1.06 -1.66
C LEU A 41 -13.77 -0.19 -2.76
N GLY A 42 -12.95 0.38 -3.64
CA GLY A 42 -13.42 1.11 -4.81
C GLY A 42 -14.18 0.21 -5.77
N THR A 43 -13.71 -1.01 -6.00
CA THR A 43 -14.42 -2.05 -6.76
C THR A 43 -15.71 -2.45 -6.06
N TYR A 44 -15.64 -2.73 -4.75
CA TYR A 44 -16.83 -3.02 -3.94
C TYR A 44 -17.90 -1.92 -4.00
N ARG A 45 -17.51 -0.64 -4.06
CA ARG A 45 -18.41 0.51 -4.16
C ARG A 45 -18.88 0.83 -5.58
N GLY A 46 -18.33 0.18 -6.60
CA GLY A 46 -18.58 0.54 -8.01
C GLY A 46 -17.95 1.86 -8.45
N THR A 47 -16.95 2.35 -7.73
CA THR A 47 -16.33 3.67 -7.99
C THR A 47 -14.91 3.58 -8.54
N PHE A 48 -14.32 2.39 -8.64
CA PHE A 48 -13.00 2.19 -9.18
C PHE A 48 -13.03 2.19 -10.72
N ALA A 49 -12.17 2.99 -11.35
CA ALA A 49 -12.21 3.19 -12.81
C ALA A 49 -11.91 1.92 -13.64
N TYR A 50 -11.20 0.96 -13.03
CA TYR A 50 -10.84 -0.31 -13.68
C TYR A 50 -11.69 -1.48 -13.18
N ALA A 51 -12.77 -1.21 -12.44
CA ALA A 51 -13.65 -2.25 -11.94
C ALA A 51 -14.34 -3.00 -13.09
N SER A 52 -14.31 -4.32 -13.02
CA SER A 52 -15.12 -5.23 -13.85
C SER A 52 -15.67 -6.33 -12.96
N TYR A 53 -16.83 -6.85 -13.29
CA TYR A 53 -17.53 -7.85 -12.49
C TYR A 53 -17.88 -9.08 -13.32
N PRO A 54 -17.84 -10.29 -12.73
CA PRO A 54 -17.31 -10.60 -11.40
C PRO A 54 -15.79 -10.40 -11.34
N ARG A 55 -15.24 -10.11 -10.14
CA ARG A 55 -13.80 -9.93 -9.93
C ARG A 55 -13.33 -10.59 -8.64
N ILE A 56 -12.24 -11.35 -8.68
CA ILE A 56 -11.48 -11.74 -7.49
C ILE A 56 -10.55 -10.59 -7.14
N PRO A 57 -10.73 -9.92 -5.97
CA PRO A 57 -9.86 -8.81 -5.55
C PRO A 57 -8.54 -9.31 -4.96
N GLY A 58 -7.72 -8.38 -4.46
CA GLY A 58 -6.52 -8.65 -3.66
C GLY A 58 -5.22 -8.60 -4.46
N HIS A 59 -4.31 -7.75 -3.98
CA HIS A 59 -2.95 -7.59 -4.49
C HIS A 59 -1.93 -7.40 -3.36
N GLU A 60 -2.40 -7.28 -2.14
CA GLU A 60 -1.60 -7.20 -0.92
C GLU A 60 -1.71 -8.55 -0.22
N PHE A 61 -0.67 -9.41 -0.30
CA PHE A 61 -0.79 -10.75 0.27
C PHE A 61 0.54 -11.38 0.66
N SER A 62 0.45 -12.36 1.54
CA SER A 62 1.50 -13.33 1.84
C SER A 62 1.05 -14.72 1.46
N ALA A 63 2.01 -15.57 1.12
CA ALA A 63 1.73 -16.93 0.70
C ALA A 63 2.83 -17.89 1.11
N GLN A 64 2.54 -19.21 1.07
CA GLN A 64 3.50 -20.29 1.16
C GLN A 64 3.66 -20.96 -0.20
N ILE A 65 4.89 -21.17 -0.62
CA ILE A 65 5.18 -21.95 -1.84
C ILE A 65 4.80 -23.40 -1.61
N VAL A 66 3.88 -23.93 -2.41
CA VAL A 66 3.45 -25.33 -2.40
C VAL A 66 4.24 -26.15 -3.41
N GLU A 67 4.32 -25.64 -4.64
CA GLU A 67 4.99 -26.26 -5.77
C GLU A 67 5.77 -25.21 -6.56
N ILE A 68 6.97 -25.52 -6.97
CA ILE A 68 7.84 -24.68 -7.80
C ILE A 68 8.85 -25.55 -8.52
N GLY A 69 9.10 -25.26 -9.79
CA GLY A 69 10.17 -25.89 -10.57
C GLY A 69 11.57 -25.40 -10.21
N GLU A 70 12.56 -25.92 -10.90
CA GLU A 70 13.95 -25.44 -10.79
C GLU A 70 14.02 -23.95 -11.07
N ASN A 71 14.76 -23.22 -10.24
CA ASN A 71 14.92 -21.78 -10.37
C ASN A 71 16.28 -21.31 -9.83
N ASP A 72 16.77 -20.19 -10.35
CA ASP A 72 18.03 -19.54 -9.96
C ASP A 72 17.90 -18.62 -8.74
N ARG A 73 16.69 -18.52 -8.16
CA ARG A 73 16.38 -17.61 -7.06
C ARG A 73 16.46 -18.27 -5.68
N GLY A 74 16.75 -19.57 -5.62
CA GLY A 74 16.82 -20.33 -4.39
C GLY A 74 15.49 -20.54 -3.68
N LEU A 75 14.36 -20.25 -4.37
CA LEU A 75 13.02 -20.46 -3.85
C LEU A 75 12.67 -21.95 -3.83
N LYS A 76 12.02 -22.38 -2.75
CA LYS A 76 11.71 -23.81 -2.49
C LYS A 76 10.30 -23.94 -1.90
N PRO A 77 9.66 -25.12 -2.07
CA PRO A 77 8.43 -25.44 -1.34
C PRO A 77 8.60 -25.22 0.16
N GLY A 78 7.55 -24.75 0.83
CA GLY A 78 7.53 -24.42 2.26
C GLY A 78 7.94 -22.99 2.61
N MET A 79 8.65 -22.29 1.74
CA MET A 79 9.05 -20.90 2.00
C MET A 79 7.83 -19.97 2.06
N ILE A 80 7.87 -19.05 3.03
CA ILE A 80 6.87 -18.00 3.19
C ILE A 80 7.33 -16.77 2.41
N VAL A 81 6.46 -16.24 1.55
CA VAL A 81 6.79 -15.26 0.52
C VAL A 81 5.75 -14.13 0.43
N THR A 82 6.13 -13.05 -0.23
CA THR A 82 5.21 -12.06 -0.81
C THR A 82 5.51 -11.91 -2.30
N CYS A 83 4.66 -11.22 -3.04
CA CYS A 83 4.81 -11.12 -4.48
C CYS A 83 4.59 -9.69 -4.99
N ASN A 84 5.19 -9.40 -6.15
CA ASN A 84 4.89 -8.19 -6.91
C ASN A 84 3.65 -8.42 -7.77
N PRO A 85 2.51 -7.74 -7.51
CA PRO A 85 1.25 -7.95 -8.19
C PRO A 85 1.11 -7.19 -9.52
N TYR A 86 2.17 -6.47 -9.98
CA TYR A 86 2.13 -5.61 -11.16
C TYR A 86 2.69 -6.31 -12.39
N PHE A 87 1.83 -6.68 -13.33
CA PHE A 87 2.22 -7.36 -14.57
C PHE A 87 2.50 -6.34 -15.68
N ASN A 88 3.76 -6.05 -15.88
CA ASN A 88 4.25 -5.16 -16.93
C ASN A 88 4.46 -5.91 -18.26
N CYS A 89 4.27 -5.22 -19.39
CA CYS A 89 4.30 -5.83 -20.74
C CYS A 89 5.71 -6.11 -21.30
N GLN A 90 6.76 -5.62 -20.65
CA GLN A 90 8.19 -5.77 -21.00
C GLN A 90 8.62 -5.16 -22.37
N ARG A 91 7.70 -4.58 -23.15
CA ARG A 91 7.95 -4.12 -24.53
C ARG A 91 7.54 -2.67 -24.82
N CYS A 92 6.91 -1.96 -23.89
CA CYS A 92 6.60 -0.54 -24.08
C CYS A 92 7.84 0.31 -23.76
N TYR A 93 7.82 1.56 -24.20
CA TYR A 93 8.92 2.50 -24.02
C TYR A 93 9.41 2.59 -22.56
N SER A 94 8.49 2.60 -21.59
CA SER A 94 8.84 2.63 -20.18
C SER A 94 9.53 1.34 -19.71
N CYS A 95 9.03 0.19 -20.15
CA CYS A 95 9.61 -1.11 -19.80
C CYS A 95 11.02 -1.28 -20.34
N GLU A 96 11.27 -0.90 -21.59
CA GLU A 96 12.59 -0.97 -22.25
C GLU A 96 13.65 -0.11 -21.54
N ARG A 97 13.21 0.94 -20.83
CA ARG A 97 14.06 1.80 -20.03
C ARG A 97 14.19 1.36 -18.56
N GLY A 98 13.68 0.20 -18.19
CA GLY A 98 13.69 -0.31 -16.82
C GLY A 98 12.66 0.33 -15.90
N LEU A 99 11.82 1.24 -16.41
CA LEU A 99 10.73 1.89 -15.65
C LEU A 99 9.46 1.03 -15.68
N VAL A 100 9.58 -0.22 -15.23
CA VAL A 100 8.51 -1.23 -15.33
C VAL A 100 7.26 -0.86 -14.53
N ASN A 101 7.40 -0.10 -13.45
CA ASN A 101 6.31 0.46 -12.66
C ASN A 101 5.46 1.47 -13.46
N CYS A 102 6.03 2.10 -14.50
CA CYS A 102 5.37 3.03 -15.40
C CYS A 102 4.88 2.36 -16.70
N CYS A 103 4.75 1.02 -16.73
CA CYS A 103 4.26 0.30 -17.89
C CYS A 103 2.89 0.85 -18.35
N GLU A 104 2.76 1.12 -19.66
CA GLU A 104 1.56 1.71 -20.26
C GLU A 104 0.36 0.77 -20.19
N THR A 105 0.61 -0.54 -20.30
CA THR A 105 -0.40 -1.60 -20.26
C THR A 105 -0.22 -2.51 -19.05
N ASN A 106 0.12 -1.92 -17.89
CA ASN A 106 0.25 -2.68 -16.66
C ASN A 106 -1.10 -3.30 -16.24
N GLU A 107 -1.07 -4.56 -15.87
CA GLU A 107 -2.19 -5.24 -15.24
C GLU A 107 -1.86 -5.53 -13.78
N THR A 108 -2.63 -4.94 -12.87
CA THR A 108 -2.54 -5.19 -11.43
C THR A 108 -3.51 -6.29 -11.04
N MET A 109 -3.05 -7.24 -10.23
CA MET A 109 -3.92 -8.26 -9.62
C MET A 109 -5.05 -7.60 -8.83
N GLY A 110 -6.25 -8.18 -8.89
CA GLY A 110 -7.45 -7.64 -8.25
C GLY A 110 -8.08 -6.42 -8.96
N ALA A 111 -7.42 -5.89 -10.00
CA ALA A 111 -7.89 -4.75 -10.77
C ALA A 111 -8.14 -5.13 -12.25
N GLN A 112 -7.13 -5.14 -13.08
CA GLN A 112 -7.25 -5.51 -14.50
C GLN A 112 -7.27 -7.03 -14.73
N ARG A 113 -6.78 -7.81 -13.78
CA ARG A 113 -6.81 -9.27 -13.76
C ARG A 113 -7.27 -9.78 -12.40
N ASP A 114 -7.65 -11.07 -12.29
CA ASP A 114 -8.03 -11.68 -11.01
C ASP A 114 -6.89 -11.56 -9.99
N GLY A 115 -7.27 -11.33 -8.75
CA GLY A 115 -6.37 -11.10 -7.63
C GLY A 115 -6.06 -12.36 -6.82
N ALA A 116 -5.49 -12.12 -5.65
CA ALA A 116 -4.97 -13.16 -4.76
C ALA A 116 -5.95 -13.59 -3.65
N PHE A 117 -7.20 -13.07 -3.63
CA PHE A 117 -8.15 -13.47 -2.59
C PHE A 117 -8.78 -14.82 -2.91
N SER A 118 -7.95 -15.85 -2.86
CA SER A 118 -8.28 -17.27 -3.09
C SER A 118 -7.39 -18.15 -2.21
N GLU A 119 -7.75 -19.41 -1.98
CA GLU A 119 -6.91 -20.33 -1.22
C GLU A 119 -5.56 -20.59 -1.90
N TYR A 120 -5.55 -20.65 -3.23
CA TYR A 120 -4.35 -20.89 -4.05
C TYR A 120 -4.31 -19.99 -5.28
N ILE A 121 -3.11 -19.63 -5.70
CA ILE A 121 -2.83 -18.93 -6.96
C ILE A 121 -1.58 -19.49 -7.62
N THR A 122 -1.42 -19.27 -8.92
CA THR A 122 -0.10 -19.37 -9.56
C THR A 122 0.54 -18.00 -9.71
N MET A 123 1.86 -17.95 -9.62
CA MET A 123 2.64 -16.72 -9.75
C MET A 123 3.94 -16.99 -10.52
N PRO A 124 4.31 -16.16 -11.51
CA PRO A 124 5.63 -16.25 -12.13
C PRO A 124 6.74 -16.13 -11.08
N VAL A 125 7.69 -17.04 -11.12
CA VAL A 125 8.80 -17.14 -10.15
C VAL A 125 9.54 -15.80 -9.99
N GLU A 126 9.70 -15.05 -11.08
CA GLU A 126 10.37 -13.75 -11.08
C GLU A 126 9.70 -12.69 -10.20
N ARG A 127 8.41 -12.88 -9.83
CA ARG A 127 7.59 -11.95 -9.03
C ARG A 127 7.49 -12.34 -7.56
N ILE A 128 8.08 -13.48 -7.18
CA ILE A 128 8.03 -14.01 -5.82
C ILE A 128 9.24 -13.50 -5.04
N TYR A 129 9.06 -13.04 -3.83
CA TYR A 129 10.12 -12.58 -2.93
C TYR A 129 10.13 -13.41 -1.66
N ASP A 130 11.32 -13.96 -1.34
CA ASP A 130 11.57 -14.62 -0.05
C ASP A 130 11.22 -13.67 1.09
N GLY A 131 10.42 -14.15 2.03
CA GLY A 131 10.03 -13.38 3.21
C GLY A 131 11.15 -13.21 4.25
N MET A 132 12.28 -13.86 4.06
CA MET A 132 13.49 -13.75 4.90
C MET A 132 13.22 -13.93 6.40
N GLY A 133 12.19 -14.74 6.75
CA GLY A 133 11.79 -15.02 8.13
C GLY A 133 10.79 -14.02 8.73
N LEU A 134 10.29 -13.07 7.96
CA LEU A 134 9.13 -12.25 8.35
C LEU A 134 7.88 -13.13 8.47
N ASN A 135 7.00 -12.79 9.41
CA ASN A 135 5.75 -13.51 9.55
C ASN A 135 4.74 -13.17 8.43
N PRO A 136 3.71 -14.02 8.21
CA PRO A 136 2.76 -13.83 7.12
C PRO A 136 2.00 -12.48 7.16
N ARG A 137 1.67 -11.94 8.33
CA ARG A 137 1.00 -10.62 8.44
C ARG A 137 1.92 -9.50 7.95
N GLN A 138 3.20 -9.52 8.35
CA GLN A 138 4.18 -8.53 7.89
C GLN A 138 4.33 -8.58 6.37
N LEU A 139 4.39 -9.80 5.80
CA LEU A 139 4.56 -10.00 4.35
C LEU A 139 3.36 -9.54 3.53
N ALA A 140 2.14 -9.67 4.05
CA ALA A 140 0.95 -9.10 3.41
C ALA A 140 0.94 -7.56 3.37
N LEU A 141 1.75 -6.92 4.22
CA LEU A 141 1.88 -5.46 4.31
C LEU A 141 3.06 -4.90 3.49
N ILE A 142 3.86 -5.75 2.87
CA ILE A 142 5.02 -5.31 2.06
C ILE A 142 4.56 -4.55 0.80
N GLU A 143 3.55 -5.05 0.09
CA GLU A 143 3.08 -4.37 -1.13
C GLU A 143 2.60 -2.94 -0.86
N PRO A 144 1.65 -2.64 0.05
CA PRO A 144 1.23 -1.26 0.30
C PRO A 144 2.38 -0.39 0.85
N PHE A 145 3.36 -1.00 1.52
CA PHE A 145 4.54 -0.27 1.94
C PHE A 145 5.46 0.06 0.74
N CYS A 146 5.57 -0.84 -0.26
CA CYS A 146 6.32 -0.55 -1.49
C CYS A 146 5.77 0.67 -2.23
N ILE A 147 4.45 0.85 -2.29
CA ILE A 147 3.82 2.04 -2.89
C ILE A 147 4.31 3.32 -2.20
N SER A 148 4.24 3.33 -0.88
CA SER A 148 4.67 4.48 -0.06
C SER A 148 6.17 4.71 -0.14
N TYR A 149 6.97 3.66 -0.03
CA TYR A 149 8.43 3.72 -0.09
C TYR A 149 8.94 4.22 -1.44
N HIS A 150 8.35 3.73 -2.53
CA HIS A 150 8.66 4.21 -3.88
C HIS A 150 8.43 5.71 -4.01
N GLY A 151 7.27 6.19 -3.54
CA GLY A 151 6.95 7.63 -3.54
C GLY A 151 7.96 8.43 -2.73
N VAL A 152 8.24 8.01 -1.51
CA VAL A 152 9.23 8.66 -0.63
C VAL A 152 10.63 8.67 -1.24
N SER A 153 11.02 7.61 -1.94
CA SER A 153 12.32 7.53 -2.62
C SER A 153 12.48 8.57 -3.72
N ARG A 154 11.38 8.98 -4.37
CA ARG A 154 11.41 10.06 -5.37
C ARG A 154 11.69 11.45 -4.78
N ALA A 155 11.41 11.64 -3.49
CA ALA A 155 11.64 12.92 -2.81
C ALA A 155 13.10 13.19 -2.45
N ASP A 156 13.96 12.18 -2.51
CA ASP A 156 15.39 12.29 -2.12
C ASP A 156 15.58 12.98 -0.76
N ILE A 157 14.83 12.48 0.25
CA ILE A 157 14.82 13.04 1.60
C ILE A 157 16.22 13.00 2.19
N LYS A 158 16.65 14.12 2.74
CA LYS A 158 17.92 14.26 3.47
C LYS A 158 17.68 14.22 4.97
N LYS A 159 18.71 13.82 5.71
CA LYS A 159 18.67 13.86 7.17
C LYS A 159 18.40 15.28 7.67
N GLY A 160 17.33 15.42 8.45
CA GLY A 160 16.91 16.70 9.01
C GLY A 160 15.91 17.50 8.16
N ASP A 161 15.56 17.02 6.93
CA ASP A 161 14.47 17.63 6.17
C ASP A 161 13.18 17.57 7.00
N LYS A 162 12.44 18.67 7.06
CA LYS A 162 11.09 18.68 7.60
C LYS A 162 10.12 18.15 6.56
N VAL A 163 9.44 17.05 6.90
CA VAL A 163 8.55 16.33 5.99
C VAL A 163 7.12 16.41 6.48
N LEU A 164 6.24 16.94 5.66
CA LEU A 164 4.78 16.91 5.89
C LEU A 164 4.15 15.78 5.07
N VAL A 165 3.41 14.89 5.71
CA VAL A 165 2.58 13.89 5.02
C VAL A 165 1.12 14.24 5.23
N ILE A 166 0.38 14.46 4.15
CA ILE A 166 -1.06 14.73 4.17
C ILE A 166 -1.82 13.46 3.86
N GLY A 167 -2.59 13.00 4.84
CA GLY A 167 -3.31 11.74 4.89
C GLY A 167 -2.75 10.77 5.93
N ALA A 168 -3.53 10.44 6.96
CA ALA A 168 -3.21 9.41 7.97
C ALA A 168 -3.91 8.07 7.67
N GLY A 169 -4.17 7.77 6.40
CA GLY A 169 -4.55 6.43 5.93
C GLY A 169 -3.34 5.50 5.85
N THR A 170 -3.56 4.25 5.41
CA THR A 170 -2.49 3.24 5.27
C THR A 170 -1.27 3.77 4.52
N ILE A 171 -1.49 4.33 3.32
CA ILE A 171 -0.41 4.81 2.45
C ILE A 171 0.33 5.99 3.07
N GLY A 172 -0.40 6.96 3.66
CA GLY A 172 0.23 8.11 4.29
C GLY A 172 1.04 7.76 5.54
N VAL A 173 0.52 6.88 6.41
CA VAL A 173 1.26 6.41 7.58
C VAL A 173 2.52 5.65 7.17
N LEU A 174 2.43 4.75 6.17
CA LEU A 174 3.59 4.04 5.64
C LEU A 174 4.60 4.98 4.97
N ALA A 175 4.13 6.02 4.26
CA ALA A 175 5.01 7.06 3.71
C ALA A 175 5.73 7.86 4.82
N ALA A 176 5.00 8.20 5.89
CA ALA A 176 5.59 8.86 7.05
C ALA A 176 6.66 8.00 7.74
N VAL A 177 6.40 6.69 7.89
CA VAL A 177 7.37 5.72 8.42
C VAL A 177 8.61 5.62 7.53
N ALA A 178 8.42 5.52 6.20
CA ALA A 178 9.53 5.49 5.24
C ALA A 178 10.36 6.79 5.28
N ALA A 179 9.71 7.94 5.32
CA ALA A 179 10.36 9.25 5.40
C ALA A 179 11.20 9.39 6.68
N LYS A 180 10.67 8.94 7.82
CA LYS A 180 11.39 8.88 9.09
C LYS A 180 12.60 7.96 9.03
N ALA A 181 12.46 6.78 8.42
CA ALA A 181 13.57 5.84 8.24
C ALA A 181 14.71 6.43 7.37
N LYS A 182 14.39 7.34 6.43
CA LYS A 182 15.37 8.09 5.64
C LYS A 182 15.96 9.30 6.37
N GLY A 183 15.57 9.54 7.62
CA GLY A 183 16.12 10.60 8.49
C GLY A 183 15.36 11.93 8.44
N GLY A 184 14.17 11.96 7.84
CA GLY A 184 13.28 13.12 7.87
C GLY A 184 12.66 13.37 9.25
N GLU A 185 12.45 14.61 9.60
CA GLU A 185 11.66 15.06 10.74
C GLU A 185 10.18 15.13 10.30
N VAL A 186 9.41 14.09 10.62
CA VAL A 186 8.11 13.84 9.98
C VAL A 186 6.95 14.37 10.80
N TYR A 187 6.08 15.10 10.13
CA TYR A 187 4.78 15.58 10.61
C TYR A 187 3.68 14.98 9.76
N ILE A 188 2.60 14.51 10.40
CA ILE A 188 1.47 13.89 9.70
C ILE A 188 0.21 14.72 9.87
N ALA A 189 -0.57 14.91 8.80
CA ALA A 189 -1.79 15.70 8.80
C ALA A 189 -2.99 14.88 8.30
N ASP A 190 -4.14 15.00 8.97
CA ASP A 190 -5.41 14.40 8.55
C ASP A 190 -6.59 15.15 9.17
N ILE A 191 -7.79 14.95 8.65
CA ILE A 191 -9.05 15.40 9.23
C ILE A 191 -9.58 14.41 10.28
N ALA A 192 -9.20 13.12 10.18
CA ALA A 192 -9.65 12.04 11.07
C ALA A 192 -8.79 11.97 12.32
N GLU A 193 -9.25 12.59 13.38
CA GLU A 193 -8.53 12.73 14.65
C GLU A 193 -8.06 11.38 15.23
N GLU A 194 -8.89 10.34 15.19
CA GLU A 194 -8.56 9.02 15.76
C GLU A 194 -7.35 8.39 15.06
N LYS A 195 -7.34 8.41 13.72
CA LYS A 195 -6.20 7.89 12.91
C LYS A 195 -4.94 8.72 13.15
N LEU A 196 -5.09 10.02 13.18
CA LEU A 196 -3.99 10.96 13.37
C LEU A 196 -3.30 10.73 14.71
N GLN A 197 -4.08 10.66 15.81
CA GLN A 197 -3.61 10.37 17.15
C GLN A 197 -2.94 9.00 17.25
N TYR A 198 -3.54 7.98 16.63
CA TYR A 198 -2.97 6.63 16.59
C TYR A 198 -1.62 6.63 15.89
N ALA A 199 -1.56 7.20 14.68
CA ALA A 199 -0.33 7.25 13.88
C ALA A 199 0.79 7.99 14.62
N TYR A 200 0.49 9.17 15.16
CA TYR A 200 1.46 9.98 15.91
C TYR A 200 2.05 9.24 17.10
N LYS A 201 1.19 8.66 17.96
CA LYS A 201 1.63 7.96 19.18
C LYS A 201 2.35 6.65 18.87
N THR A 202 1.87 5.91 17.86
CA THR A 202 2.37 4.56 17.57
C THR A 202 3.71 4.58 16.86
N PHE A 203 3.90 5.51 15.92
CA PHE A 203 5.12 5.57 15.11
C PHE A 203 6.10 6.67 15.55
N GLY A 204 5.73 7.49 16.53
CA GLY A 204 6.61 8.50 17.13
C GLY A 204 7.08 9.52 16.11
N PHE A 205 6.16 10.13 15.37
CA PHE A 205 6.44 11.24 14.47
C PHE A 205 6.78 12.51 15.28
N ALA A 206 7.42 13.50 14.64
CA ALA A 206 7.78 14.76 15.28
C ALA A 206 6.57 15.59 15.68
N GLY A 207 5.47 15.49 14.93
CA GLY A 207 4.22 16.14 15.25
C GLY A 207 3.05 15.62 14.43
N MET A 208 1.85 16.10 14.78
CA MET A 208 0.62 15.86 14.06
C MET A 208 -0.11 17.18 13.83
N ILE A 209 -0.85 17.28 12.72
CA ILE A 209 -1.60 18.47 12.34
C ILE A 209 -3.03 18.04 12.01
N LYS A 210 -4.01 18.61 12.71
CA LYS A 210 -5.41 18.45 12.33
C LYS A 210 -5.70 19.38 11.16
N ASN A 211 -5.91 18.79 9.98
CA ASN A 211 -6.12 19.53 8.73
C ASN A 211 -7.61 19.69 8.40
N ASP A 212 -8.36 20.33 9.31
CA ASP A 212 -9.80 20.55 9.19
C ASP A 212 -10.18 21.91 8.58
N SER A 213 -9.21 22.82 8.42
CA SER A 213 -9.36 24.09 7.72
C SER A 213 -8.03 24.59 7.13
N GLU A 214 -8.08 25.46 6.13
CA GLU A 214 -6.89 26.09 5.55
C GLU A 214 -6.13 26.93 6.58
N GLU A 215 -6.83 27.64 7.45
CA GLU A 215 -6.24 28.44 8.51
C GLU A 215 -5.50 27.56 9.54
N SER A 216 -6.08 26.42 9.91
CA SER A 216 -5.46 25.47 10.85
C SER A 216 -4.14 24.93 10.29
N LEU A 217 -4.11 24.54 9.03
CA LEU A 217 -2.87 24.07 8.37
C LEU A 217 -1.82 25.20 8.28
N ALA A 218 -2.18 26.38 7.79
CA ALA A 218 -1.26 27.49 7.63
C ALA A 218 -0.62 27.93 8.94
N ASN A 219 -1.43 28.03 10.03
CA ASN A 219 -0.93 28.34 11.36
C ASN A 219 0.06 27.27 11.88
N SER A 220 -0.27 25.98 11.68
CA SER A 220 0.60 24.87 12.06
C SER A 220 1.91 24.88 11.28
N VAL A 221 1.87 25.13 9.98
CA VAL A 221 3.06 25.25 9.11
C VAL A 221 3.96 26.35 9.65
N SER A 222 3.43 27.54 9.92
CA SER A 222 4.18 28.69 10.44
C SER A 222 4.81 28.39 11.79
N GLN A 223 4.08 27.76 12.70
CA GLN A 223 4.58 27.42 14.05
C GLN A 223 5.70 26.38 14.01
N ILE A 224 5.58 25.37 13.13
CA ILE A 224 6.54 24.26 13.04
C ILE A 224 7.79 24.66 12.27
N THR A 225 7.63 25.41 11.18
CA THR A 225 8.76 25.69 10.26
C THR A 225 9.42 27.03 10.53
N GLY A 226 8.77 27.95 11.23
CA GLY A 226 9.34 29.23 11.63
C GLY A 226 10.00 29.96 10.47
N GLU A 227 11.30 30.23 10.60
CA GLU A 227 12.11 30.94 9.60
C GLU A 227 12.27 30.19 8.27
N HIS A 228 12.04 28.87 8.22
CA HIS A 228 12.07 28.05 6.99
C HIS A 228 10.88 28.32 6.08
N HIS A 229 9.80 28.92 6.58
CA HIS A 229 8.63 29.28 5.82
C HIS A 229 7.99 28.13 5.00
N GLY A 230 8.02 26.91 5.52
CA GLY A 230 7.42 25.72 4.92
C GLY A 230 8.22 24.45 5.16
N PHE A 231 7.70 23.33 4.63
CA PHE A 231 8.30 22.00 4.71
C PHE A 231 9.22 21.75 3.51
N ASP A 232 10.36 21.12 3.72
CA ASP A 232 11.29 20.73 2.65
C ASP A 232 10.68 19.71 1.69
N VAL A 233 9.85 18.82 2.24
CA VAL A 233 9.12 17.78 1.47
C VAL A 233 7.68 17.73 1.94
N CYS A 234 6.75 17.74 0.96
CA CYS A 234 5.34 17.46 1.20
C CYS A 234 4.92 16.21 0.43
N ILE A 235 4.26 15.26 1.12
CA ILE A 235 3.78 14.01 0.52
C ILE A 235 2.25 14.01 0.56
N GLU A 236 1.63 13.98 -0.61
CA GLU A 236 0.20 13.91 -0.80
C GLU A 236 -0.22 12.43 -0.90
N ALA A 237 -1.02 11.93 0.07
CA ALA A 237 -1.43 10.53 0.17
C ALA A 237 -2.96 10.35 0.27
N VAL A 238 -3.76 11.31 -0.20
CA VAL A 238 -5.23 11.31 -0.16
C VAL A 238 -5.84 11.23 -1.55
N GLY A 239 -5.30 12.00 -2.50
CA GLY A 239 -5.80 12.09 -3.87
C GLY A 239 -6.93 13.10 -4.05
N LEU A 240 -6.92 14.22 -3.32
CA LEU A 240 -7.91 15.30 -3.47
C LEU A 240 -7.26 16.59 -3.99
N PRO A 241 -7.97 17.40 -4.78
CA PRO A 241 -7.49 18.72 -5.20
C PRO A 241 -7.07 19.62 -4.03
N SER A 242 -7.85 19.62 -2.94
CA SER A 242 -7.56 20.40 -1.74
C SER A 242 -6.28 19.96 -1.04
N THR A 243 -6.00 18.65 -0.95
CA THR A 243 -4.77 18.15 -0.31
C THR A 243 -3.54 18.40 -1.16
N PHE A 244 -3.65 18.40 -2.48
CA PHE A 244 -2.59 18.87 -3.36
C PHE A 244 -2.32 20.37 -3.15
N GLN A 245 -3.36 21.22 -3.10
CA GLN A 245 -3.21 22.65 -2.81
C GLN A 245 -2.54 22.87 -1.45
N ASN A 246 -2.96 22.13 -0.43
CA ASN A 246 -2.32 22.14 0.89
C ASN A 246 -0.81 21.84 0.83
N CYS A 247 -0.39 20.88 0.00
CA CYS A 247 1.04 20.60 -0.21
C CYS A 247 1.75 21.78 -0.89
N MET A 248 1.11 22.42 -1.88
CA MET A 248 1.68 23.58 -2.58
C MET A 248 1.90 24.77 -1.63
N ASP A 249 0.94 25.00 -0.74
CA ASP A 249 0.98 26.10 0.22
C ASP A 249 1.97 25.84 1.35
N ALA A 250 2.00 24.59 1.86
CA ALA A 250 2.87 24.17 2.95
C ALA A 250 4.34 23.98 2.56
N ALA A 251 4.65 23.76 1.28
CA ALA A 251 6.03 23.57 0.84
C ALA A 251 6.88 24.85 0.95
N ALA A 252 8.11 24.72 1.39
CA ALA A 252 9.10 25.78 1.38
C ALA A 252 9.52 26.17 -0.05
N TYR A 253 10.20 27.28 -0.20
CA TYR A 253 10.89 27.63 -1.45
C TYR A 253 11.99 26.59 -1.74
N GLY A 254 12.07 26.12 -2.97
CA GLY A 254 12.92 24.97 -3.36
C GLY A 254 12.40 23.61 -2.87
N GLY A 255 11.19 23.56 -2.32
CA GLY A 255 10.59 22.37 -1.76
C GLY A 255 10.23 21.30 -2.79
N ARG A 256 9.99 20.09 -2.31
CA ARG A 256 9.65 18.89 -3.11
C ARG A 256 8.28 18.37 -2.72
N ILE A 257 7.45 18.08 -3.71
CA ILE A 257 6.10 17.54 -3.51
C ILE A 257 6.02 16.18 -4.18
N VAL A 258 5.55 15.16 -3.47
CA VAL A 258 5.33 13.81 -4.01
C VAL A 258 3.84 13.48 -3.95
N LEU A 259 3.29 13.07 -5.09
CA LEU A 259 1.90 12.66 -5.24
C LEU A 259 1.83 11.13 -5.27
N ILE A 260 1.29 10.55 -4.20
CA ILE A 260 1.02 9.11 -4.09
C ILE A 260 -0.49 8.85 -4.18
N GLY A 261 -1.29 9.77 -3.64
CA GLY A 261 -2.75 9.69 -3.67
C GLY A 261 -3.31 9.66 -5.09
N VAL A 262 -4.30 8.80 -5.34
CA VAL A 262 -4.93 8.65 -6.66
C VAL A 262 -6.13 9.58 -6.77
N GLY A 263 -5.94 10.72 -7.41
CA GLY A 263 -6.99 11.70 -7.67
C GLY A 263 -7.92 11.31 -8.83
N LYS A 264 -9.23 11.55 -8.66
CA LYS A 264 -10.25 11.32 -9.70
C LYS A 264 -10.85 12.62 -10.24
N LYS A 265 -10.53 13.74 -9.62
CA LYS A 265 -11.09 15.06 -9.98
C LYS A 265 -10.03 15.92 -10.65
N ASN A 266 -10.46 16.75 -11.58
CA ASN A 266 -9.59 17.78 -12.12
C ASN A 266 -9.19 18.76 -11.03
N LEU A 267 -7.98 19.28 -11.15
CA LEU A 267 -7.41 20.28 -10.26
C LEU A 267 -7.30 21.60 -11.03
N ASP A 268 -7.91 22.65 -10.51
CA ASP A 268 -7.67 24.01 -10.93
C ASP A 268 -6.75 24.69 -9.91
N PHE A 269 -5.55 25.10 -10.33
CA PHE A 269 -4.58 25.72 -9.45
C PHE A 269 -3.72 26.76 -10.18
N ASN A 270 -3.22 27.73 -9.42
CA ASN A 270 -2.30 28.74 -9.96
C ASN A 270 -0.88 28.18 -10.10
N PHE A 271 -0.51 27.75 -11.30
CA PHE A 271 0.81 27.16 -11.57
C PHE A 271 1.98 28.16 -11.37
N THR A 272 1.72 29.49 -11.29
CA THR A 272 2.74 30.48 -10.96
C THR A 272 3.44 30.17 -9.63
N LEU A 273 2.73 29.52 -8.70
CA LEU A 273 3.28 29.13 -7.40
C LEU A 273 4.43 28.13 -7.54
N ILE A 274 4.35 27.23 -8.53
CA ILE A 274 5.44 26.27 -8.82
C ILE A 274 6.71 27.02 -9.20
N GLN A 275 6.59 27.97 -10.14
CA GLN A 275 7.73 28.78 -10.60
C GLN A 275 8.23 29.72 -9.48
N LYS A 276 7.34 30.40 -8.78
CA LYS A 276 7.70 31.35 -7.72
C LYS A 276 8.46 30.70 -6.57
N LYS A 277 8.04 29.50 -6.15
CA LYS A 277 8.70 28.73 -5.08
C LYS A 277 9.78 27.77 -5.59
N GLU A 278 10.01 27.68 -6.90
CA GLU A 278 10.93 26.71 -7.55
C GLU A 278 10.65 25.28 -7.08
N LEU A 279 9.37 24.86 -7.09
CA LEU A 279 8.96 23.55 -6.58
C LEU A 279 9.28 22.42 -7.54
N SER A 280 9.75 21.31 -6.99
CA SER A 280 9.84 20.02 -7.70
C SER A 280 8.63 19.14 -7.37
N ILE A 281 7.84 18.75 -8.39
CA ILE A 281 6.65 17.92 -8.20
C ILE A 281 6.87 16.56 -8.86
N PHE A 282 6.71 15.50 -8.07
CA PHE A 282 6.95 14.12 -8.47
C PHE A 282 5.65 13.30 -8.39
N GLY A 283 5.22 12.71 -9.49
CA GLY A 283 4.22 11.64 -9.46
C GLY A 283 4.85 10.33 -9.00
N SER A 284 4.12 9.51 -8.27
CA SER A 284 4.52 8.16 -7.89
C SER A 284 3.53 7.14 -8.44
N ARG A 285 4.02 6.02 -8.97
CA ARG A 285 3.17 4.97 -9.52
C ARG A 285 3.74 3.60 -9.21
N ASN A 286 2.91 2.71 -8.64
CA ASN A 286 3.27 1.33 -8.32
C ASN A 286 4.60 1.27 -7.53
N ALA A 287 5.36 0.19 -7.71
CA ALA A 287 6.67 0.00 -7.11
C ALA A 287 7.60 -0.78 -8.06
N LEU A 288 8.89 -0.64 -7.85
CA LEU A 288 9.94 -1.39 -8.56
C LEU A 288 10.26 -2.70 -7.83
N LYS A 289 10.87 -3.66 -8.55
CA LYS A 289 11.38 -4.91 -7.95
C LYS A 289 12.39 -4.64 -6.82
N ALA A 290 13.18 -3.58 -6.91
CA ALA A 290 14.14 -3.18 -5.90
C ALA A 290 13.44 -2.78 -4.59
N ASP A 291 12.33 -2.04 -4.68
CA ASP A 291 11.60 -1.57 -3.50
C ASP A 291 11.16 -2.74 -2.60
N PHE A 292 10.67 -3.85 -3.20
CA PHE A 292 10.29 -5.05 -2.44
C PHE A 292 11.45 -5.64 -1.66
N LYS A 293 12.63 -5.79 -2.30
CA LYS A 293 13.81 -6.36 -1.66
C LYS A 293 14.31 -5.48 -0.52
N GLU A 294 14.47 -4.18 -0.79
CA GLU A 294 14.94 -3.21 0.20
C GLU A 294 14.01 -3.14 1.42
N LEU A 295 12.69 -3.20 1.19
CA LEU A 295 11.72 -3.14 2.28
C LEU A 295 11.67 -4.40 3.12
N ILE A 296 11.75 -5.59 2.53
CA ILE A 296 11.82 -6.84 3.28
C ILE A 296 13.05 -6.81 4.20
N GLU A 297 14.21 -6.38 3.69
CA GLU A 297 15.42 -6.22 4.48
C GLU A 297 15.25 -5.17 5.59
N LEU A 298 14.67 -4.01 5.30
CA LEU A 298 14.44 -2.94 6.25
C LEU A 298 13.54 -3.37 7.40
N VAL A 299 12.46 -4.09 7.10
CA VAL A 299 11.53 -4.64 8.11
C VAL A 299 12.22 -5.73 8.94
N LYS A 300 12.97 -6.64 8.29
CA LYS A 300 13.74 -7.69 8.97
C LYS A 300 14.76 -7.14 9.95
N CYS A 301 15.43 -6.04 9.63
CA CYS A 301 16.40 -5.39 10.52
C CYS A 301 15.75 -4.75 11.76
N GLY A 302 14.44 -4.84 11.91
CA GLY A 302 13.71 -4.39 13.11
C GLY A 302 13.50 -2.86 13.19
N GLY A 303 13.81 -2.12 12.13
CA GLY A 303 13.61 -0.68 12.10
C GLY A 303 12.13 -0.26 12.05
N ILE A 304 11.24 -1.18 11.62
CA ILE A 304 9.83 -0.90 11.41
C ILE A 304 8.99 -2.11 11.81
N ASP A 305 8.03 -1.88 12.70
CA ASP A 305 7.00 -2.86 13.06
C ASP A 305 5.74 -2.62 12.22
N LEU A 306 5.65 -3.33 11.07
CA LEU A 306 4.52 -3.21 10.15
C LEU A 306 3.19 -3.65 10.74
N GLU A 307 3.19 -4.56 11.71
CA GLU A 307 1.95 -5.05 12.31
C GLU A 307 1.17 -3.96 13.03
N LYS A 308 1.83 -2.88 13.43
CA LYS A 308 1.17 -1.69 13.99
C LYS A 308 0.23 -0.97 13.01
N ILE A 309 0.32 -1.26 11.71
CA ILE A 309 -0.65 -0.76 10.71
C ILE A 309 -2.01 -1.46 10.86
N VAL A 310 -2.05 -2.68 11.39
CA VAL A 310 -3.28 -3.41 11.69
C VAL A 310 -3.74 -3.01 13.08
N MET A 311 -4.59 -2.00 13.15
CA MET A 311 -5.12 -1.48 14.42
C MET A 311 -6.06 -2.50 15.08
N ASN A 312 -6.06 -2.52 16.41
CA ASN A 312 -7.07 -3.25 17.20
C ASN A 312 -7.24 -4.73 16.83
N LYS A 313 -6.11 -5.45 16.66
CA LYS A 313 -6.10 -6.91 16.45
C LYS A 313 -6.94 -7.63 17.54
N GLY A 314 -7.77 -8.56 17.11
CA GLY A 314 -8.61 -9.35 18.02
C GLY A 314 -9.77 -8.61 18.67
N CYS A 315 -10.06 -7.36 18.28
CA CYS A 315 -11.22 -6.63 18.75
C CYS A 315 -12.51 -7.17 18.11
N ALA A 316 -13.52 -7.49 18.92
CA ALA A 316 -14.82 -7.96 18.44
C ALA A 316 -15.75 -6.83 17.95
N ASP A 317 -15.44 -5.56 18.27
CA ASP A 317 -16.21 -4.40 17.83
C ASP A 317 -16.00 -4.18 16.33
N ALA A 318 -17.06 -4.30 15.53
CA ALA A 318 -17.06 -4.13 14.08
C ALA A 318 -16.43 -2.80 13.62
N ALA A 319 -16.63 -1.72 14.38
CA ALA A 319 -16.05 -0.41 14.08
C ALA A 319 -14.52 -0.39 14.23
N LYS A 320 -13.94 -1.31 14.99
CA LYS A 320 -12.51 -1.38 15.32
C LYS A 320 -11.81 -2.63 14.77
N ARG A 321 -12.56 -3.71 14.55
CA ARG A 321 -12.01 -4.98 14.08
C ARG A 321 -11.25 -4.80 12.76
N SER A 322 -10.05 -5.34 12.69
CA SER A 322 -9.15 -5.19 11.53
C SER A 322 -8.60 -6.53 11.01
N GLU A 323 -9.06 -7.67 11.55
CA GLU A 323 -8.66 -9.00 11.11
C GLU A 323 -9.89 -9.93 11.06
N TYR A 324 -10.03 -10.67 9.97
CA TYR A 324 -11.20 -11.50 9.65
C TYR A 324 -10.73 -12.83 9.09
N GLU A 325 -11.52 -13.89 9.30
CA GLU A 325 -11.32 -15.18 8.63
C GLU A 325 -11.86 -15.14 7.20
N LEU A 326 -11.42 -16.07 6.34
CA LEU A 326 -11.87 -16.17 4.95
C LEU A 326 -13.42 -16.18 4.85
N GLU A 327 -14.09 -16.94 5.72
CA GLU A 327 -15.55 -17.07 5.76
C GLU A 327 -16.26 -15.77 6.10
N GLU A 328 -15.58 -14.82 6.67
CA GLU A 328 -16.10 -13.51 7.06
C GLU A 328 -15.83 -12.41 6.01
N ALA A 329 -15.37 -12.77 4.81
CA ALA A 329 -14.93 -11.82 3.79
C ALA A 329 -15.99 -10.75 3.46
N ALA A 330 -17.27 -11.11 3.38
CA ALA A 330 -18.34 -10.16 3.12
C ALA A 330 -18.45 -9.11 4.24
N ALA A 331 -18.39 -9.55 5.50
CA ALA A 331 -18.36 -8.65 6.66
C ALA A 331 -17.11 -7.76 6.67
N ALA A 332 -15.94 -8.30 6.31
CA ALA A 332 -14.70 -7.53 6.21
C ALA A 332 -14.81 -6.36 5.22
N PHE A 333 -15.38 -6.58 4.05
CA PHE A 333 -15.60 -5.53 3.06
C PHE A 333 -16.64 -4.50 3.51
N GLU A 334 -17.79 -4.95 4.03
CA GLU A 334 -18.86 -4.08 4.49
C GLU A 334 -18.42 -3.21 5.67
N GLU A 335 -17.83 -3.81 6.71
CA GLU A 335 -17.36 -3.09 7.90
C GLU A 335 -16.19 -2.16 7.58
N PHE A 336 -15.29 -2.53 6.67
CA PHE A 336 -14.24 -1.62 6.22
C PHE A 336 -14.81 -0.48 5.36
N HIS A 337 -15.85 -0.74 4.58
CA HIS A 337 -16.58 0.32 3.87
C HIS A 337 -17.25 1.28 4.85
N GLN A 338 -17.95 0.77 5.85
CA GLN A 338 -18.72 1.55 6.80
C GLN A 338 -17.84 2.31 7.82
N TYR A 339 -16.81 1.63 8.34
CA TYR A 339 -15.98 2.14 9.45
C TYR A 339 -14.52 2.44 9.03
N GLY A 340 -14.25 2.60 7.75
CA GLY A 340 -12.89 2.86 7.24
C GLY A 340 -12.24 4.13 7.81
N GLY A 341 -13.02 5.05 8.40
CA GLY A 341 -12.52 6.22 9.12
C GLY A 341 -11.71 5.88 10.38
N SER A 342 -11.98 4.74 11.02
CA SER A 342 -11.33 4.29 12.27
C SER A 342 -10.35 3.12 12.06
N LYS A 343 -10.11 2.69 10.82
CA LYS A 343 -9.22 1.56 10.48
C LYS A 343 -8.11 2.02 9.53
N LEU A 344 -6.87 1.60 9.77
CA LEU A 344 -5.78 1.82 8.81
C LEU A 344 -5.74 0.70 7.78
N LYS A 345 -5.66 -0.56 8.20
CA LYS A 345 -5.60 -1.73 7.33
C LYS A 345 -6.51 -2.83 7.87
N VAL A 346 -7.16 -3.53 6.95
CA VAL A 346 -7.92 -4.76 7.23
C VAL A 346 -7.22 -5.93 6.56
N LEU A 347 -7.02 -7.02 7.30
CA LEU A 347 -6.47 -8.27 6.82
C LEU A 347 -7.55 -9.36 6.84
N ILE A 348 -7.48 -10.24 5.84
CA ILE A 348 -8.22 -11.52 5.81
C ILE A 348 -7.22 -12.64 5.99
N HIS A 349 -7.45 -13.52 6.93
CA HIS A 349 -6.70 -14.75 7.17
C HIS A 349 -7.29 -15.86 6.28
N PHE A 350 -6.48 -16.45 5.43
CA PHE A 350 -6.89 -17.54 4.53
C PHE A 350 -6.50 -18.90 5.07
N SER A 351 -5.30 -19.02 5.60
CA SER A 351 -4.77 -20.26 6.17
C SER A 351 -3.49 -20.04 6.93
N ASP A 352 -3.16 -20.99 7.82
CA ASP A 352 -1.86 -21.07 8.46
C ASP A 352 -0.83 -21.75 7.56
N PRO A 353 0.47 -21.44 7.75
CA PRO A 353 1.54 -22.21 7.13
C PRO A 353 1.41 -23.69 7.45
N SER A 354 1.51 -24.55 6.46
CA SER A 354 1.49 -26.00 6.63
C SER A 354 2.90 -26.57 6.54
N GLU A 355 3.17 -27.64 7.30
CA GLU A 355 4.35 -28.44 7.08
C GLU A 355 4.21 -29.12 5.71
N ILE A 356 5.11 -28.79 4.79
CA ILE A 356 5.19 -29.47 3.49
C ILE A 356 6.12 -30.67 3.70
N THR A 357 5.52 -31.84 3.97
CA THR A 357 6.26 -33.08 3.98
C THR A 357 6.60 -33.49 2.56
N GLU A 358 7.81 -34.04 2.34
CA GLU A 358 8.30 -34.53 1.03
C GLU A 358 7.43 -35.64 0.39
N HIS A 359 6.34 -36.05 1.07
CA HIS A 359 5.46 -37.15 0.67
C HIS A 359 4.28 -36.70 -0.26
N ASN A 360 4.17 -35.45 -0.60
CA ASN A 360 3.13 -34.92 -1.52
C ASN A 360 3.68 -34.59 -2.93
N ARG A 361 4.66 -35.41 -3.37
CA ARG A 361 5.16 -35.39 -4.75
C ARG A 361 4.49 -36.45 -5.60
#